data_dbc6ffac1838cfc78843805b8e1fa9a5
#
_entry.id   dbc6ffac1838cfc78843805b8e1fa9a5
#
_cell.length_a   1.000
_cell.length_b   1.000
_cell.length_c   1.000
_cell.angle_alpha   90.00
_cell.angle_beta   90.00
_cell.angle_gamma   90.00
#
_symmetry.space_group_name_H-M   'P 1'
#
loop_
_entity.id
_entity.type
_entity.pdbx_description
1 polymer ?
#
loop_
_entity_poly.entity_id
_entity_poly.type
_entity_poly.pdbx_seq_one_letter_code
_entity_poly.pdbx_strand_id
1 'polypeptide(L)'
;MNHENYDLSYLKELLNELKEDKKQELWIVGNNLKHAEESWKRVKYHFGTIHIIPRFISNSSFTLDGLNPMNARIILLNRWWQNKNAVNLLKKFIPLARQCRQINIT
;
A
#
# COMPACT_ATOMS: atom_id res chain seq x y z
N MET A 1 17.10 10.77 -13.99
CA MET A 1 16.17 11.06 -12.90
C MET A 1 16.14 9.89 -11.92
N ASN A 2 16.20 10.16 -10.65
CA ASN A 2 16.21 9.13 -9.63
C ASN A 2 14.77 8.76 -9.24
N HIS A 3 14.33 7.57 -9.65
CA HIS A 3 12.98 7.10 -9.35
C HIS A 3 12.72 6.94 -7.85
N GLU A 4 13.76 6.59 -7.08
CA GLU A 4 13.65 6.44 -5.64
C GLU A 4 13.24 7.75 -4.97
N ASN A 5 13.86 8.87 -5.36
CA ASN A 5 13.50 10.18 -4.82
C ASN A 5 12.06 10.55 -5.13
N TYR A 6 11.59 10.21 -6.33
CA TYR A 6 10.22 10.47 -6.73
C TYR A 6 9.23 9.69 -5.88
N ASP A 7 9.49 8.41 -5.67
CA ASP A 7 8.62 7.56 -4.86
C ASP A 7 8.62 8.00 -3.39
N LEU A 8 9.77 8.41 -2.87
CA LEU A 8 9.86 8.90 -1.49
C LEU A 8 9.10 10.21 -1.31
N SER A 9 9.14 11.11 -2.29
CA SER A 9 8.36 12.34 -2.24
C SER A 9 6.86 12.06 -2.21
N TYR A 10 6.41 11.13 -3.04
CA TYR A 10 5.01 10.69 -3.04
C TYR A 10 4.60 10.11 -1.70
N LEU A 11 5.44 9.23 -1.15
CA LEU A 11 5.17 8.62 0.16
C LEU A 11 5.06 9.66 1.27
N LYS A 12 5.94 10.66 1.25
CA LYS A 12 5.89 11.72 2.24
C LYS A 12 4.57 12.47 2.19
N GLU A 13 4.11 12.84 1.00
CA GLU A 13 2.83 13.52 0.83
C GLU A 13 1.67 12.63 1.26
N LEU A 14 1.69 11.36 0.86
CA LEU A 14 0.66 10.39 1.23
C LEU A 14 0.56 10.24 2.75
N LEU A 15 1.69 10.07 3.42
CA LEU A 15 1.71 9.90 4.87
C LEU A 15 1.18 11.14 5.59
N ASN A 16 1.49 12.33 5.09
CA ASN A 16 0.94 13.56 5.65
C ASN A 16 -0.58 13.63 5.49
N GLU A 17 -1.10 13.26 4.33
CA GLU A 17 -2.54 13.25 4.08
C GLU A 17 -3.25 12.25 4.99
N LEU A 18 -2.69 11.05 5.16
CA LEU A 18 -3.26 10.02 6.02
C LEU A 18 -3.23 10.41 7.49
N LYS A 19 -2.24 11.19 7.90
CA LYS A 19 -2.16 11.71 9.25
C LYS A 19 -3.30 12.68 9.55
N GLU A 20 -3.68 13.49 8.56
CA GLU A 20 -4.73 14.49 8.72
C GLU A 20 -6.14 13.92 8.53
N ASP A 21 -6.30 12.97 7.62
CA ASP A 21 -7.62 12.36 7.33
C ASP A 21 -7.65 10.91 7.81
N LYS A 22 -8.22 10.71 9.00
CA LYS A 22 -8.33 9.39 9.63
C LYS A 22 -9.32 8.45 8.95
N LYS A 23 -10.11 8.94 8.01
CA LYS A 23 -11.07 8.11 7.27
C LYS A 23 -10.41 7.34 6.15
N GLN A 24 -9.26 7.80 5.67
CA GLN A 24 -8.51 7.09 4.64
C GLN A 24 -7.72 5.94 5.24
N GLU A 25 -7.59 4.87 4.49
CA GLU A 25 -6.80 3.70 4.86
C GLU A 25 -5.63 3.54 3.89
N LEU A 26 -4.52 3.04 4.41
CA LEU A 26 -3.36 2.68 3.58
C LEU A 26 -3.35 1.16 3.41
N TRP A 27 -3.38 0.70 2.15
CA TRP A 27 -3.25 -0.71 1.82
C TRP A 27 -1.93 -0.93 1.11
N ILE A 28 -1.19 -1.94 1.52
CA ILE A 28 0.10 -2.27 0.93
C ILE A 28 0.02 -3.69 0.35
N VAL A 29 0.28 -3.79 -0.94
CA VAL A 29 0.23 -5.06 -1.68
C VAL A 29 1.62 -5.41 -2.15
N GLY A 30 2.20 -6.47 -1.57
CA GLY A 30 3.43 -7.06 -2.05
C GLY A 30 3.15 -8.41 -2.73
N ASN A 31 4.19 -9.16 -3.08
CA ASN A 31 4.00 -10.49 -3.61
C ASN A 31 3.52 -11.47 -2.54
N ASN A 32 3.76 -11.16 -1.26
CA ASN A 32 3.25 -11.87 -0.10
C ASN A 32 3.25 -10.93 1.10
N LEU A 33 2.76 -11.42 2.24
CA LEU A 33 2.68 -10.65 3.47
C LEU A 33 4.04 -10.19 3.96
N LYS A 34 5.02 -11.08 3.96
CA LYS A 34 6.37 -10.75 4.43
C LYS A 34 7.00 -9.64 3.62
N HIS A 35 6.85 -9.67 2.30
CA HIS A 35 7.36 -8.62 1.41
C HIS A 35 6.73 -7.26 1.75
N ALA A 36 5.43 -7.23 1.95
CA ALA A 36 4.71 -6.00 2.29
C ALA A 36 5.17 -5.45 3.65
N GLU A 37 5.29 -6.32 4.66
CA GLU A 37 5.72 -5.92 5.98
C GLU A 37 7.16 -5.40 6.00
N GLU A 38 8.06 -6.06 5.29
CA GLU A 38 9.47 -5.64 5.20
C GLU A 38 9.59 -4.29 4.50
N SER A 39 8.82 -4.08 3.43
CA SER A 39 8.81 -2.80 2.73
C SER A 39 8.31 -1.68 3.63
N TRP A 40 7.27 -1.95 4.43
CA TRP A 40 6.77 -0.96 5.40
C TRP A 40 7.79 -0.63 6.47
N LYS A 41 8.55 -1.60 6.94
CA LYS A 41 9.64 -1.35 7.89
C LYS A 41 10.68 -0.39 7.32
N ARG A 42 11.00 -0.50 6.04
CA ARG A 42 11.93 0.42 5.36
C ARG A 42 11.35 1.83 5.30
N VAL A 43 10.06 1.95 5.03
CA VAL A 43 9.38 3.26 5.04
C VAL A 43 9.46 3.89 6.42
N LYS A 44 9.16 3.12 7.46
CA LYS A 44 9.25 3.62 8.84
C LYS A 44 10.67 4.03 9.21
N TYR A 45 11.64 3.25 8.80
CA TYR A 45 13.05 3.58 9.05
C TYR A 45 13.42 4.91 8.39
N HIS A 46 12.95 5.13 7.17
CA HIS A 46 13.29 6.33 6.41
C HIS A 46 12.61 7.60 6.97
N PHE A 47 11.33 7.51 7.33
CA PHE A 47 10.55 8.69 7.74
C PHE A 47 10.47 8.88 9.26
N GLY A 48 11.02 7.95 10.05
CA GLY A 48 10.98 8.03 11.50
C GLY A 48 9.66 7.51 12.08
N THR A 49 9.19 8.17 13.14
CA THR A 49 7.98 7.71 13.84
C THR A 49 6.75 7.91 12.98
N ILE A 50 6.06 6.82 12.67
CA ILE A 50 4.82 6.83 11.89
C ILE A 50 3.75 6.12 12.72
N HIS A 51 2.63 6.81 12.95
CA HIS A 51 1.49 6.26 13.72
C HIS A 51 0.39 5.69 12.82
N ILE A 52 0.66 5.54 11.54
CA ILE A 52 -0.27 4.96 10.59
C ILE A 52 -0.07 3.44 10.61
N ILE A 53 -1.19 2.71 10.73
CA ILE A 53 -1.18 1.25 10.70
C ILE A 53 -1.74 0.83 9.35
N PRO A 54 -0.89 0.39 8.41
CA PRO A 54 -1.37 -0.02 7.10
C PRO A 54 -2.04 -1.38 7.16
N ARG A 55 -2.90 -1.64 6.18
CA ARG A 55 -3.44 -2.97 5.95
C ARG A 55 -2.56 -3.66 4.93
N PHE A 56 -2.02 -4.81 5.29
CA PHE A 56 -1.20 -5.61 4.39
C PHE A 56 -2.07 -6.65 3.70
N ILE A 57 -2.01 -6.68 2.38
CA ILE A 57 -2.78 -7.66 1.60
C ILE A 57 -1.93 -8.91 1.43
N SER A 58 -2.32 -9.99 2.11
CA SER A 58 -1.62 -11.26 2.07
C SER A 58 -2.08 -12.13 0.90
N ASN A 59 -1.55 -13.35 0.81
CA ASN A 59 -1.99 -14.35 -0.17
C ASN A 59 -3.24 -15.13 0.30
N SER A 60 -3.72 -14.87 1.50
CA SER A 60 -4.91 -15.53 2.01
C SER A 60 -6.14 -15.09 1.24
N SER A 61 -7.01 -16.04 0.90
CA SER A 61 -8.28 -15.73 0.23
C SER A 61 -9.20 -14.87 1.08
N PHE A 62 -8.97 -14.83 2.40
CA PHE A 62 -9.80 -14.06 3.33
C PHE A 62 -9.32 -12.63 3.55
N THR A 63 -8.13 -12.28 3.06
CA THR A 63 -7.53 -10.97 3.35
C THR A 63 -8.35 -9.80 2.83
N LEU A 64 -9.16 -10.00 1.80
CA LEU A 64 -10.00 -8.96 1.19
C LEU A 64 -11.45 -9.00 1.66
N ASP A 65 -11.83 -10.00 2.46
CA ASP A 65 -13.21 -10.16 2.90
C ASP A 65 -13.65 -8.98 3.77
N GLY A 66 -14.79 -8.41 3.41
CA GLY A 66 -15.37 -7.30 4.17
C GLY A 66 -14.68 -5.96 3.99
N LEU A 67 -13.66 -5.85 3.15
CA LEU A 67 -12.96 -4.60 2.95
C LEU A 67 -13.69 -3.70 1.96
N ASN A 68 -13.75 -2.41 2.28
CA ASN A 68 -14.32 -1.39 1.40
C ASN A 68 -13.20 -0.53 0.84
N PRO A 69 -12.97 -0.54 -0.48
CA PRO A 69 -11.84 0.19 -1.07
C PRO A 69 -12.08 1.69 -1.27
N MET A 70 -13.27 2.21 -1.01
CA MET A 70 -13.60 3.60 -1.37
C MET A 70 -12.69 4.65 -0.72
N ASN A 71 -12.19 4.37 0.47
CA ASN A 71 -11.27 5.27 1.15
C ASN A 71 -9.85 4.72 1.20
N ALA A 72 -9.54 3.75 0.37
CA ALA A 72 -8.23 3.11 0.37
C ALA A 72 -7.26 3.84 -0.56
N ARG A 73 -6.06 4.08 -0.02
CA ARG A 73 -4.90 4.50 -0.78
C ARG A 73 -4.04 3.25 -0.95
N ILE A 74 -4.03 2.70 -2.14
CA ILE A 74 -3.39 1.40 -2.40
C ILE A 74 -2.00 1.61 -2.97
N ILE A 75 -1.02 1.00 -2.32
CA ILE A 75 0.36 0.94 -2.79
C ILE A 75 0.64 -0.46 -3.32
N LEU A 76 1.03 -0.52 -4.60
CA LEU A 76 1.44 -1.77 -5.23
C LEU A 76 2.96 -1.82 -5.28
N LEU A 77 3.56 -2.77 -4.57
CA LEU A 77 4.99 -2.96 -4.53
C LEU A 77 5.48 -3.77 -5.74
N ASN A 78 6.79 -3.88 -5.89
CA ASN A 78 7.37 -4.67 -6.97
C ASN A 78 6.83 -6.11 -6.92
N ARG A 79 6.47 -6.64 -8.09
CA ARG A 79 5.92 -8.00 -8.22
C ARG A 79 4.60 -8.24 -7.48
N TRP A 80 3.84 -7.18 -7.22
CA TRP A 80 2.53 -7.30 -6.56
C TRP A 80 1.59 -8.26 -7.30
N TRP A 81 1.76 -8.40 -8.62
CA TRP A 81 0.95 -9.30 -9.44
C TRP A 81 1.17 -10.77 -9.11
N GLN A 82 2.21 -11.12 -8.36
CA GLN A 82 2.43 -12.48 -7.87
C GLN A 82 1.60 -12.79 -6.63
N ASN A 83 0.98 -11.77 -6.03
CA ASN A 83 0.04 -11.99 -4.94
C ASN A 83 -1.17 -12.73 -5.47
N LYS A 84 -1.62 -13.75 -4.75
CA LYS A 84 -2.76 -14.57 -5.16
C LYS A 84 -4.05 -13.77 -5.30
N ASN A 85 -4.14 -12.62 -4.64
CA ASN A 85 -5.30 -11.76 -4.69
C ASN A 85 -5.20 -10.67 -5.77
N ALA A 86 -4.15 -10.68 -6.60
CA ALA A 86 -3.92 -9.63 -7.59
C ALA A 86 -5.09 -9.47 -8.57
N VAL A 87 -5.65 -10.58 -9.05
CA VAL A 87 -6.77 -10.55 -9.98
C VAL A 87 -8.01 -9.92 -9.35
N ASN A 88 -8.33 -10.32 -8.11
CA ASN A 88 -9.46 -9.73 -7.39
C ASN A 88 -9.24 -8.25 -7.11
N LEU A 89 -8.01 -7.86 -6.75
CA LEU A 89 -7.67 -6.46 -6.55
C LEU A 89 -7.91 -5.65 -7.81
N LEU A 90 -7.43 -6.14 -8.96
CA LEU A 90 -7.60 -5.44 -10.24
C LEU A 90 -9.06 -5.31 -10.64
N LYS A 91 -9.87 -6.33 -10.41
CA LYS A 91 -11.25 -6.36 -10.88
C LYS A 91 -12.23 -5.67 -9.95
N LYS A 92 -12.04 -5.84 -8.63
CA LYS A 92 -13.08 -5.46 -7.66
C LYS A 92 -12.67 -4.35 -6.69
N PHE A 93 -11.39 -4.12 -6.48
CA PHE A 93 -10.93 -3.18 -5.45
C PHE A 93 -10.25 -1.94 -6.04
N ILE A 94 -9.28 -2.12 -6.91
CA ILE A 94 -8.53 -1.00 -7.49
C ILE A 94 -9.45 0.00 -8.22
N PRO A 95 -10.43 -0.44 -9.03
CA PRO A 95 -11.31 0.51 -9.71
C PRO A 95 -12.14 1.39 -8.79
N LEU A 96 -12.39 0.94 -7.56
CA LEU A 96 -13.18 1.67 -6.57
C LEU A 96 -12.32 2.38 -5.53
N ALA A 97 -11.00 2.14 -5.53
CA ALA A 97 -10.11 2.74 -4.56
C ALA A 97 -9.99 4.25 -4.78
N ARG A 98 -9.72 4.97 -3.70
CA ARG A 98 -9.48 6.41 -3.77
C ARG A 98 -8.25 6.71 -4.61
N GLN A 99 -7.21 5.90 -4.47
CA GLN A 99 -5.99 6.01 -5.27
C GLN A 99 -5.26 4.68 -5.27
N CYS A 100 -4.64 4.35 -6.39
CA CYS A 100 -3.78 3.18 -6.50
C CYS A 100 -2.54 3.57 -7.28
N ARG A 101 -1.37 3.24 -6.73
CA ARG A 101 -0.11 3.58 -7.36
C ARG A 101 0.93 2.50 -7.11
N GLN A 102 1.66 2.16 -8.16
CA GLN A 102 2.81 1.27 -8.03
C GLN A 102 4.04 2.09 -7.65
N ILE A 103 4.75 1.66 -6.61
CA ILE A 103 5.98 2.33 -6.16
C ILE A 103 7.05 1.30 -5.82
N ASN A 104 8.29 1.74 -5.95
CA ASN A 104 9.44 0.96 -5.53
C ASN A 104 9.91 1.42 -4.15
N ILE A 105 10.12 0.45 -3.27
CA ILE A 105 10.71 0.68 -1.95
C ILE A 105 11.93 -0.23 -1.86
N THR A 106 13.10 0.37 -1.87
CA THR A 106 14.38 -0.36 -1.80
C THR A 106 15.09 -0.12 -0.49
#